data_250917aa4195097189d1a5aa942606b7
#
_entry.id   250917aa4195097189d1a5aa942606b7
#
_cell.length_a   1.000
_cell.length_b   1.000
_cell.length_c   1.000
_cell.angle_alpha   90.00
_cell.angle_beta   90.00
_cell.angle_gamma   90.00
#
_symmetry.space_group_name_H-M   'P 1'
#
loop_
_entity.id
_entity.type
_entity.pdbx_description
1 polymer ?
#
loop_
_entity_poly.entity_id
_entity_poly.type
_entity_poly.pdbx_seq_one_letter_code
_entity_poly.pdbx_strand_id
1 'polypeptide(L)'
;MKTKITVVVVTFNGSKWLHKMLESVLKSSISVNVIIVDNASTDNSAAIIETYTQVQLIKSTKNLGFGKANNIGIKAALQLQSDYIFLLNQDTWIFETTIQTLVKTAQLNPELGIISPMHLRVNEKDLDQNFETYFSKKVNNNNTDYDEVTFVNAAAWLVSKTCFDKVGLFEPLFSHYGEDRNFCDRVIFHGFKIGIEPTSFIVHDRLITRNFNKDVLQSKYKILNVFLNVNYTFAKSLPVALKNVFGLPKFFRNHYSSPKTATFFFKLLYFYLQNIIYFRKIIAIRNRSKNGLNGL
;
A
#
# COMPACT_ATOMS: atom_id res chain seq x y z
N MET A 1 -2.27 16.01 25.12
CA MET A 1 -1.56 14.72 25.15
C MET A 1 -0.55 14.69 24.02
N LYS A 2 0.59 14.00 24.16
CA LYS A 2 1.57 13.88 23.08
C LYS A 2 1.03 12.89 22.04
N THR A 3 1.04 13.26 20.76
CA THR A 3 0.60 12.41 19.63
C THR A 3 1.42 11.12 19.60
N LYS A 4 0.75 9.98 19.60
CA LYS A 4 1.38 8.66 19.52
C LYS A 4 1.46 8.18 18.06
N ILE A 5 2.66 7.87 17.61
CA ILE A 5 2.93 7.43 16.26
C ILE A 5 3.62 6.08 16.30
N THR A 6 3.16 5.14 15.48
CA THR A 6 3.83 3.85 15.29
C THR A 6 4.20 3.67 13.83
N VAL A 7 5.47 3.39 13.59
CA VAL A 7 5.97 2.93 12.28
C VAL A 7 5.77 1.43 12.19
N VAL A 8 5.12 0.98 11.13
CA VAL A 8 4.91 -0.44 10.83
C VAL A 8 5.66 -0.78 9.54
N VAL A 9 6.54 -1.76 9.63
CA VAL A 9 7.32 -2.27 8.49
C VAL A 9 7.04 -3.75 8.33
N VAL A 10 6.81 -4.21 7.11
CA VAL A 10 6.80 -5.63 6.76
C VAL A 10 8.10 -5.94 6.06
N THR A 11 8.83 -6.96 6.54
CA THR A 11 10.05 -7.46 5.89
C THR A 11 9.89 -8.89 5.40
N PHE A 12 10.48 -9.17 4.25
CA PHE A 12 10.68 -10.51 3.70
C PHE A 12 11.98 -10.53 2.90
N ASN A 13 12.99 -11.24 3.43
CA ASN A 13 14.33 -11.29 2.84
C ASN A 13 14.91 -9.89 2.57
N GLY A 14 14.82 -9.02 3.58
CA GLY A 14 15.13 -7.59 3.50
C GLY A 14 16.49 -7.19 4.11
N SER A 15 17.36 -8.15 4.46
CA SER A 15 18.61 -7.92 5.19
C SER A 15 19.47 -6.80 4.61
N LYS A 16 19.44 -6.63 3.28
CA LYS A 16 20.17 -5.58 2.54
C LYS A 16 19.80 -4.16 2.99
N TRP A 17 18.53 -3.92 3.36
CA TRP A 17 18.00 -2.58 3.57
C TRP A 17 17.77 -2.23 5.04
N LEU A 18 17.58 -3.27 5.89
CA LEU A 18 17.08 -3.10 7.25
C LEU A 18 17.91 -2.14 8.10
N HIS A 19 19.25 -2.17 8.05
CA HIS A 19 20.07 -1.25 8.82
C HIS A 19 19.79 0.20 8.43
N LYS A 20 19.85 0.54 7.13
CA LYS A 20 19.64 1.90 6.65
C LYS A 20 18.22 2.38 6.95
N MET A 21 17.22 1.54 6.73
CA MET A 21 15.82 1.83 7.02
C MET A 21 15.62 2.10 8.51
N LEU A 22 16.07 1.19 9.39
CA LEU A 22 15.90 1.31 10.83
C LEU A 22 16.62 2.52 11.40
N GLU A 23 17.87 2.75 11.02
CA GLU A 23 18.62 3.92 11.46
C GLU A 23 17.94 5.23 11.06
N SER A 24 17.37 5.30 9.85
CA SER A 24 16.64 6.50 9.41
C SER A 24 15.39 6.75 10.24
N VAL A 25 14.63 5.70 10.56
CA VAL A 25 13.41 5.81 11.38
C VAL A 25 13.75 6.20 12.83
N LEU A 26 14.79 5.61 13.40
CA LEU A 26 15.21 5.87 14.78
C LEU A 26 15.85 7.25 14.98
N LYS A 27 16.34 7.89 13.90
CA LYS A 27 16.82 9.27 13.88
C LYS A 27 15.71 10.31 13.62
N SER A 28 14.43 9.88 13.55
CA SER A 28 13.31 10.82 13.35
C SER A 28 13.28 11.90 14.42
N SER A 29 13.03 13.15 14.01
CA SER A 29 12.93 14.33 14.91
C SER A 29 11.81 14.22 15.94
N ILE A 30 10.86 13.29 15.74
CA ILE A 30 9.81 13.00 16.71
C ILE A 30 9.87 11.55 17.16
N SER A 31 9.49 11.31 18.42
CA SER A 31 9.48 9.96 19.00
C SER A 31 8.42 9.08 18.34
N VAL A 32 8.81 7.91 17.91
CA VAL A 32 7.93 6.89 17.31
C VAL A 32 8.12 5.53 17.97
N ASN A 33 7.06 4.73 18.01
CA ASN A 33 7.19 3.28 18.23
C ASN A 33 7.50 2.61 16.89
N VAL A 34 8.26 1.52 16.91
CA VAL A 34 8.59 0.77 15.69
C VAL A 34 8.17 -0.68 15.84
N ILE A 35 7.33 -1.16 14.93
CA ILE A 35 6.91 -2.55 14.84
C ILE A 35 7.36 -3.09 13.49
N ILE A 36 8.12 -4.17 13.49
CA ILE A 36 8.49 -4.89 12.28
C ILE A 36 7.81 -6.25 12.28
N VAL A 37 7.11 -6.56 11.20
CA VAL A 37 6.55 -7.89 10.96
C VAL A 37 7.48 -8.62 9.98
N ASP A 38 8.25 -9.58 10.51
CA ASP A 38 9.01 -10.49 9.68
C ASP A 38 8.09 -11.54 9.06
N ASN A 39 7.92 -11.45 7.77
CA ASN A 39 6.97 -12.25 6.99
C ASN A 39 7.55 -13.61 6.56
N ALA A 40 8.22 -14.32 7.49
CA ALA A 40 8.94 -15.56 7.30
C ALA A 40 10.18 -15.43 6.39
N SER A 41 11.07 -14.50 6.71
CA SER A 41 12.37 -14.37 6.05
C SER A 41 13.25 -15.60 6.29
N THR A 42 14.05 -15.93 5.29
CA THR A 42 15.03 -17.04 5.30
C THR A 42 16.48 -16.54 5.28
N ASP A 43 16.66 -15.22 5.19
CA ASP A 43 17.96 -14.54 5.30
C ASP A 43 18.22 -14.03 6.72
N ASN A 44 19.21 -13.17 6.90
CA ASN A 44 19.57 -12.61 8.20
C ASN A 44 18.61 -11.50 8.69
N SER A 45 17.46 -11.27 8.04
CA SER A 45 16.55 -10.16 8.39
C SER A 45 16.14 -10.17 9.87
N ALA A 46 15.69 -11.32 10.38
CA ALA A 46 15.24 -11.42 11.77
C ALA A 46 16.40 -11.15 12.77
N ALA A 47 17.59 -11.69 12.50
CA ALA A 47 18.76 -11.49 13.35
C ALA A 47 19.21 -10.03 13.37
N ILE A 48 19.15 -9.33 12.23
CA ILE A 48 19.44 -7.89 12.16
C ILE A 48 18.45 -7.11 13.03
N ILE A 49 17.14 -7.37 12.93
CA ILE A 49 16.13 -6.63 13.68
C ILE A 49 16.31 -6.85 15.19
N GLU A 50 16.66 -8.04 15.63
CA GLU A 50 16.89 -8.38 17.05
C GLU A 50 18.04 -7.59 17.67
N THR A 51 18.96 -7.02 16.88
CA THR A 51 20.02 -6.14 17.41
C THR A 51 19.48 -4.76 17.84
N TYR A 52 18.25 -4.38 17.42
CA TYR A 52 17.62 -3.10 17.74
C TYR A 52 16.61 -3.28 18.87
N THR A 53 17.04 -3.16 20.13
CA THR A 53 16.23 -3.44 21.34
C THR A 53 15.00 -2.57 21.50
N GLN A 54 14.93 -1.40 20.84
CA GLN A 54 13.79 -0.48 20.84
C GLN A 54 12.73 -0.82 19.78
N VAL A 55 12.94 -1.87 18.98
CA VAL A 55 12.02 -2.30 17.92
C VAL A 55 11.25 -3.53 18.37
N GLN A 56 9.93 -3.50 18.23
CA GLN A 56 9.10 -4.69 18.44
C GLN A 56 9.11 -5.56 17.17
N LEU A 57 9.68 -6.77 17.27
CA LEU A 57 9.64 -7.76 16.19
C LEU A 57 8.47 -8.73 16.38
N ILE A 58 7.67 -8.92 15.32
CA ILE A 58 6.62 -9.94 15.22
C ILE A 58 7.01 -10.90 14.09
N LYS A 59 7.26 -12.17 14.42
CA LYS A 59 7.64 -13.20 13.44
C LYS A 59 6.42 -13.96 12.94
N SER A 60 6.23 -14.02 11.63
CA SER A 60 5.25 -14.90 11.00
C SER A 60 5.86 -16.26 10.69
N THR A 61 5.07 -17.32 10.80
CA THR A 61 5.51 -18.70 10.47
C THR A 61 5.49 -19.00 8.97
N LYS A 62 4.87 -18.13 8.16
CA LYS A 62 4.78 -18.25 6.70
C LYS A 62 4.65 -16.87 6.06
N ASN A 63 5.03 -16.76 4.79
CA ASN A 63 4.80 -15.54 4.01
C ASN A 63 3.29 -15.35 3.76
N LEU A 64 2.72 -14.32 4.39
CA LEU A 64 1.30 -13.96 4.30
C LEU A 64 0.99 -13.02 3.13
N GLY A 65 2.02 -12.46 2.48
CA GLY A 65 1.91 -11.37 1.54
C GLY A 65 1.84 -10.00 2.25
N PHE A 66 1.93 -8.92 1.45
CA PHE A 66 2.09 -7.55 1.96
C PHE A 66 0.92 -7.10 2.84
N GLY A 67 -0.32 -7.16 2.33
CA GLY A 67 -1.49 -6.63 3.03
C GLY A 67 -1.78 -7.34 4.36
N LYS A 68 -1.71 -8.68 4.39
CA LYS A 68 -1.98 -9.45 5.62
C LYS A 68 -0.90 -9.25 6.67
N ALA A 69 0.36 -9.16 6.27
CA ALA A 69 1.45 -8.90 7.20
C ALA A 69 1.36 -7.47 7.77
N ASN A 70 1.05 -6.47 6.93
CA ASN A 70 0.75 -5.12 7.42
C ASN A 70 -0.43 -5.12 8.41
N ASN A 71 -1.49 -5.89 8.17
CA ASN A 71 -2.63 -5.98 9.07
C ASN A 71 -2.24 -6.47 10.49
N ILE A 72 -1.23 -7.34 10.61
CA ILE A 72 -0.68 -7.75 11.91
C ILE A 72 -0.04 -6.56 12.62
N GLY A 73 0.85 -5.84 11.93
CA GLY A 73 1.51 -4.66 12.48
C GLY A 73 0.55 -3.52 12.82
N ILE A 74 -0.44 -3.26 11.95
CA ILE A 74 -1.48 -2.26 12.19
C ILE A 74 -2.29 -2.60 13.44
N LYS A 75 -2.72 -3.86 13.60
CA LYS A 75 -3.45 -4.29 14.82
C LYS A 75 -2.62 -4.08 16.07
N ALA A 76 -1.35 -4.43 16.06
CA ALA A 76 -0.44 -4.20 17.18
C ALA A 76 -0.28 -2.69 17.47
N ALA A 77 -0.14 -1.84 16.44
CA ALA A 77 -0.06 -0.40 16.60
C ALA A 77 -1.36 0.20 17.18
N LEU A 78 -2.54 -0.29 16.74
CA LEU A 78 -3.82 0.13 17.30
C LEU A 78 -3.98 -0.28 18.78
N GLN A 79 -3.44 -1.45 19.18
CA GLN A 79 -3.40 -1.88 20.59
C GLN A 79 -2.51 -0.96 21.46
N LEU A 80 -1.46 -0.37 20.88
CA LEU A 80 -0.64 0.67 21.52
C LEU A 80 -1.34 2.03 21.59
N GLN A 81 -2.59 2.12 21.09
CA GLN A 81 -3.39 3.36 21.01
C GLN A 81 -2.67 4.45 20.21
N SER A 82 -2.08 4.09 19.09
CA SER A 82 -1.45 5.03 18.15
C SER A 82 -2.50 5.92 17.50
N ASP A 83 -2.26 7.23 17.47
CA ASP A 83 -3.11 8.21 16.78
C ASP A 83 -2.88 8.14 15.26
N TYR A 84 -1.62 7.89 14.88
CA TYR A 84 -1.20 7.70 13.50
C TYR A 84 -0.32 6.46 13.35
N ILE A 85 -0.47 5.78 12.23
CA ILE A 85 0.35 4.62 11.85
C ILE A 85 1.06 4.96 10.54
N PHE A 86 2.39 4.92 10.56
CA PHE A 86 3.21 5.14 9.38
C PHE A 86 3.64 3.79 8.81
N LEU A 87 2.97 3.37 7.71
CA LEU A 87 3.34 2.17 6.95
C LEU A 87 4.55 2.50 6.11
N LEU A 88 5.62 1.71 6.22
CA LEU A 88 6.87 1.94 5.52
C LEU A 88 7.40 0.64 4.91
N ASN A 89 7.82 0.66 3.66
CA ASN A 89 8.45 -0.50 3.03
C ASN A 89 9.87 -0.73 3.55
N GLN A 90 10.32 -1.99 3.57
CA GLN A 90 11.67 -2.38 4.00
C GLN A 90 12.80 -1.76 3.15
N ASP A 91 12.53 -1.46 1.88
CA ASP A 91 13.46 -0.90 0.89
C ASP A 91 13.37 0.63 0.78
N THR A 92 12.93 1.29 1.87
CA THR A 92 12.82 2.75 1.96
C THR A 92 13.62 3.27 3.15
N TRP A 93 14.05 4.53 3.08
CA TRP A 93 14.55 5.27 4.24
C TRP A 93 13.98 6.69 4.21
N ILE A 94 13.86 7.27 5.40
CA ILE A 94 13.24 8.57 5.61
C ILE A 94 14.30 9.62 5.95
N PHE A 95 13.95 10.89 5.79
CA PHE A 95 14.72 12.00 6.34
C PHE A 95 14.24 12.31 7.76
N GLU A 96 15.07 12.97 8.54
CA GLU A 96 14.81 13.23 9.96
C GLU A 96 13.44 13.88 10.25
N THR A 97 13.03 14.84 9.42
CA THR A 97 11.77 15.59 9.58
C THR A 97 10.57 14.96 8.88
N THR A 98 10.76 13.87 8.12
CA THR A 98 9.69 13.27 7.28
C THR A 98 8.40 13.02 8.07
N ILE A 99 8.47 12.25 9.17
CA ILE A 99 7.28 11.90 9.94
C ILE A 99 6.67 13.13 10.62
N GLN A 100 7.50 14.04 11.14
CA GLN A 100 7.04 15.27 11.78
C GLN A 100 6.21 16.12 10.80
N THR A 101 6.69 16.31 9.58
CA THR A 101 6.01 17.08 8.54
C THR A 101 4.67 16.43 8.17
N LEU A 102 4.66 15.11 7.91
CA LEU A 102 3.41 14.39 7.61
C LEU A 102 2.37 14.51 8.72
N VAL A 103 2.80 14.37 9.99
CA VAL A 103 1.89 14.48 11.15
C VAL A 103 1.33 15.89 11.26
N LYS A 104 2.16 16.92 11.09
CA LYS A 104 1.71 18.33 11.11
C LYS A 104 0.65 18.57 10.04
N THR A 105 0.89 18.15 8.81
CA THR A 105 -0.06 18.31 7.70
C THR A 105 -1.35 17.53 7.96
N ALA A 106 -1.26 16.29 8.48
CA ALA A 106 -2.44 15.50 8.82
C ALA A 106 -3.28 16.12 9.95
N GLN A 107 -2.65 16.78 10.93
CA GLN A 107 -3.36 17.48 12.03
C GLN A 107 -4.08 18.75 11.55
N LEU A 108 -3.51 19.45 10.58
CA LEU A 108 -4.13 20.64 9.96
C LEU A 108 -5.25 20.28 9.00
N ASN A 109 -5.24 19.06 8.43
CA ASN A 109 -6.17 18.60 7.40
C ASN A 109 -6.81 17.24 7.81
N PRO A 110 -7.77 17.25 8.76
CA PRO A 110 -8.35 16.02 9.32
C PRO A 110 -9.16 15.19 8.32
N GLU A 111 -9.48 15.73 7.16
CA GLU A 111 -10.09 15.01 6.05
C GLU A 111 -9.11 14.03 5.37
N LEU A 112 -7.79 14.17 5.60
CA LEU A 112 -6.80 13.23 5.06
C LEU A 112 -6.85 11.89 5.78
N GLY A 113 -7.26 10.85 5.07
CA GLY A 113 -7.16 9.46 5.54
C GLY A 113 -5.78 8.88 5.32
N ILE A 114 -5.14 9.23 4.21
CA ILE A 114 -3.77 8.87 3.85
C ILE A 114 -3.01 10.12 3.48
N ILE A 115 -1.78 10.26 3.99
CA ILE A 115 -0.82 11.23 3.50
C ILE A 115 0.51 10.53 3.22
N SER A 116 1.07 10.79 2.04
CA SER A 116 2.34 10.22 1.57
C SER A 116 3.37 11.33 1.40
N PRO A 117 4.63 11.08 1.73
CA PRO A 117 5.71 11.97 1.32
C PRO A 117 5.97 11.85 -0.18
N MET A 118 6.83 12.69 -0.73
CA MET A 118 7.44 12.54 -2.04
C MET A 118 8.42 11.37 -2.03
N HIS A 119 8.39 10.53 -3.08
CA HIS A 119 9.29 9.38 -3.18
C HIS A 119 10.44 9.70 -4.14
N LEU A 120 11.65 9.65 -3.61
CA LEU A 120 12.89 9.84 -4.38
C LEU A 120 13.53 8.50 -4.74
N ARG A 121 14.36 8.52 -5.77
CA ARG A 121 15.29 7.43 -6.10
C ARG A 121 16.49 7.45 -5.14
N VAL A 122 17.31 6.41 -5.21
CA VAL A 122 18.53 6.24 -4.40
C VAL A 122 19.52 7.42 -4.49
N ASN A 123 19.47 8.19 -5.59
CA ASN A 123 20.30 9.38 -5.74
C ASN A 123 19.79 10.61 -4.94
N GLU A 124 18.68 10.47 -4.23
CA GLU A 124 18.06 11.47 -3.34
C GLU A 124 17.69 12.80 -4.05
N LYS A 125 17.57 12.78 -5.36
CA LYS A 125 17.27 13.95 -6.21
C LYS A 125 16.07 13.74 -7.11
N ASP A 126 16.07 12.61 -7.85
CA ASP A 126 15.05 12.33 -8.84
C ASP A 126 13.86 11.61 -8.19
N LEU A 127 12.67 11.89 -8.71
CA LEU A 127 11.46 11.17 -8.27
C LEU A 127 11.52 9.68 -8.67
N ASP A 128 10.97 8.80 -7.82
CA ASP A 128 10.70 7.42 -8.20
C ASP A 128 9.77 7.41 -9.42
N GLN A 129 10.14 6.67 -10.45
CA GLN A 129 9.44 6.65 -11.75
C GLN A 129 7.97 6.28 -11.65
N ASN A 130 7.61 5.35 -10.77
CA ASN A 130 6.21 4.99 -10.60
C ASN A 130 5.46 6.03 -9.77
N PHE A 131 6.12 6.62 -8.77
CA PHE A 131 5.56 7.70 -7.98
C PHE A 131 5.24 8.92 -8.85
N GLU A 132 6.15 9.32 -9.73
CA GLU A 132 5.94 10.40 -10.69
C GLU A 132 4.66 10.20 -11.52
N THR A 133 4.34 8.95 -11.89
CA THR A 133 3.10 8.60 -12.62
C THR A 133 1.83 8.85 -11.80
N TYR A 134 1.90 8.76 -10.48
CA TYR A 134 0.76 9.05 -9.58
C TYR A 134 0.67 10.54 -9.32
N PHE A 135 1.79 11.17 -9.05
CA PHE A 135 1.89 12.59 -8.76
C PHE A 135 1.46 13.47 -9.94
N SER A 136 1.76 13.06 -11.19
CA SER A 136 1.31 13.76 -12.40
C SER A 136 -0.22 13.74 -12.58
N LYS A 137 -0.95 12.93 -11.83
CA LYS A 137 -2.42 12.80 -11.87
C LYS A 137 -3.08 13.43 -10.65
N LYS A 138 -2.44 14.41 -10.04
CA LYS A 138 -3.02 15.14 -8.91
C LYS A 138 -4.33 15.82 -9.29
N VAL A 139 -5.23 15.88 -8.32
CA VAL A 139 -6.49 16.60 -8.43
C VAL A 139 -6.19 18.08 -8.19
N ASN A 140 -6.68 18.96 -9.06
CA ASN A 140 -6.57 20.39 -8.81
C ASN A 140 -7.40 20.74 -7.57
N ASN A 141 -6.73 21.15 -6.51
CA ASN A 141 -7.35 21.68 -5.32
C ASN A 141 -6.71 23.04 -4.97
N ASN A 142 -7.39 23.80 -4.13
CA ASN A 142 -6.91 25.10 -3.65
C ASN A 142 -6.10 24.96 -2.33
N ASN A 143 -5.77 23.73 -1.91
CA ASN A 143 -4.99 23.50 -0.71
C ASN A 143 -3.50 23.70 -1.02
N THR A 144 -2.81 24.42 -0.16
CA THR A 144 -1.36 24.70 -0.26
C THR A 144 -0.51 23.73 0.54
N ASP A 145 -1.11 22.94 1.45
CA ASP A 145 -0.41 22.07 2.39
C ASP A 145 -0.14 20.68 1.78
N TYR A 146 -0.94 20.25 0.80
CA TYR A 146 -0.78 18.96 0.15
C TYR A 146 -1.35 18.94 -1.27
N ASP A 147 -0.83 18.06 -2.12
CA ASP A 147 -1.39 17.74 -3.42
C ASP A 147 -2.38 16.56 -3.28
N GLU A 148 -3.66 16.77 -3.63
CA GLU A 148 -4.66 15.71 -3.59
C GLU A 148 -4.50 14.74 -4.76
N VAL A 149 -4.55 13.44 -4.47
CA VAL A 149 -4.49 12.36 -5.46
C VAL A 149 -5.56 11.32 -5.18
N THR A 150 -5.92 10.52 -6.20
CA THR A 150 -6.84 9.38 -6.01
C THR A 150 -6.11 8.08 -5.68
N PHE A 151 -4.79 8.09 -5.76
CA PHE A 151 -3.96 6.94 -5.49
C PHE A 151 -2.49 7.32 -5.30
N VAL A 152 -1.86 6.71 -4.34
CA VAL A 152 -0.41 6.58 -4.19
C VAL A 152 -0.11 5.16 -3.71
N ASN A 153 1.03 4.57 -4.06
CA ASN A 153 1.40 3.23 -3.59
C ASN A 153 1.79 3.25 -2.10
N ALA A 154 1.55 2.14 -1.41
CA ALA A 154 1.79 2.00 0.03
C ALA A 154 3.27 1.79 0.41
N ALA A 155 4.19 2.52 -0.24
CA ALA A 155 5.60 2.46 0.15
C ALA A 155 5.90 3.30 1.41
N ALA A 156 5.15 4.41 1.59
CA ALA A 156 5.21 5.24 2.79
C ALA A 156 3.87 5.98 2.95
N TRP A 157 3.03 5.52 3.89
CA TRP A 157 1.73 6.12 4.19
C TRP A 157 1.62 6.45 5.67
N LEU A 158 1.35 7.70 5.99
CA LEU A 158 0.81 8.06 7.29
C LEU A 158 -0.72 7.96 7.22
N VAL A 159 -1.30 7.11 8.07
CA VAL A 159 -2.75 6.85 8.12
C VAL A 159 -3.24 7.12 9.53
N SER A 160 -4.32 7.89 9.67
CA SER A 160 -4.91 8.17 10.98
C SER A 160 -5.64 6.96 11.54
N LYS A 161 -5.67 6.83 12.88
CA LYS A 161 -6.49 5.82 13.55
C LYS A 161 -7.95 5.92 13.12
N THR A 162 -8.50 7.12 13.02
CA THR A 162 -9.87 7.37 12.56
C THR A 162 -10.14 6.81 11.17
N CYS A 163 -9.15 6.89 10.26
CA CYS A 163 -9.26 6.28 8.94
C CYS A 163 -9.33 4.75 9.05
N PHE A 164 -8.45 4.10 9.84
CA PHE A 164 -8.52 2.65 10.04
C PHE A 164 -9.82 2.20 10.72
N ASP A 165 -10.29 2.93 11.72
CA ASP A 165 -11.57 2.62 12.41
C ASP A 165 -12.75 2.66 11.43
N LYS A 166 -12.75 3.58 10.47
CA LYS A 166 -13.86 3.76 9.53
C LYS A 166 -13.73 2.93 8.26
N VAL A 167 -12.53 2.74 7.74
CA VAL A 167 -12.24 2.06 6.47
C VAL A 167 -11.95 0.57 6.67
N GLY A 168 -11.43 0.19 7.84
CA GLY A 168 -10.89 -1.14 8.14
C GLY A 168 -9.45 -1.32 7.66
N LEU A 169 -9.02 -2.57 7.54
CA LEU A 169 -7.67 -2.97 7.21
C LEU A 169 -7.53 -3.35 5.72
N PHE A 170 -6.33 -3.76 5.28
CA PHE A 170 -6.13 -4.28 3.93
C PHE A 170 -6.98 -5.53 3.67
N GLU A 171 -7.57 -5.63 2.47
CA GLU A 171 -8.39 -6.80 2.07
C GLU A 171 -7.51 -8.05 1.89
N PRO A 172 -7.79 -9.14 2.65
CA PRO A 172 -6.95 -10.34 2.64
C PRO A 172 -6.97 -11.16 1.35
N LEU A 173 -7.84 -10.87 0.39
CA LEU A 173 -7.86 -11.55 -0.92
C LEU A 173 -6.62 -11.26 -1.76
N PHE A 174 -5.97 -10.11 -1.53
CA PHE A 174 -4.72 -9.79 -2.20
C PHE A 174 -3.57 -10.48 -1.47
N SER A 175 -2.78 -11.27 -2.22
CA SER A 175 -1.58 -11.87 -1.65
C SER A 175 -0.39 -10.90 -1.71
N HIS A 176 -0.25 -10.19 -2.82
CA HIS A 176 0.77 -9.17 -3.06
C HIS A 176 0.39 -8.37 -4.30
N TYR A 177 0.43 -7.05 -4.26
CA TYR A 177 -0.06 -6.08 -5.23
C TYR A 177 -1.58 -5.90 -5.24
N GLY A 178 -2.02 -4.66 -5.42
CA GLY A 178 -3.41 -4.26 -5.59
C GLY A 178 -4.17 -3.98 -4.30
N GLU A 179 -3.67 -4.42 -3.14
CA GLU A 179 -4.22 -4.12 -1.83
C GLU A 179 -4.21 -2.61 -1.52
N ASP A 180 -3.17 -1.92 -1.96
CA ASP A 180 -3.01 -0.47 -1.84
C ASP A 180 -4.10 0.29 -2.63
N ARG A 181 -4.31 -0.11 -3.89
CA ARG A 181 -5.40 0.47 -4.71
C ARG A 181 -6.76 0.22 -4.08
N ASN A 182 -7.02 -1.00 -3.60
CA ASN A 182 -8.27 -1.33 -2.94
C ASN A 182 -8.48 -0.51 -1.67
N PHE A 183 -7.43 -0.30 -0.90
CA PHE A 183 -7.50 0.52 0.31
C PHE A 183 -7.79 1.99 -0.03
N CYS A 184 -7.09 2.58 -1.00
CA CYS A 184 -7.34 3.94 -1.50
C CYS A 184 -8.79 4.12 -1.98
N ASP A 185 -9.33 3.16 -2.76
CA ASP A 185 -10.71 3.22 -3.23
C ASP A 185 -11.72 3.22 -2.07
N ARG A 186 -11.44 2.51 -0.98
CA ARG A 186 -12.28 2.50 0.23
C ARG A 186 -12.12 3.79 1.05
N VAL A 187 -10.92 4.32 1.16
CA VAL A 187 -10.64 5.61 1.81
C VAL A 187 -11.50 6.72 1.20
N ILE A 188 -11.50 6.81 -0.14
CA ILE A 188 -12.32 7.77 -0.89
C ILE A 188 -13.83 7.51 -0.67
N PHE A 189 -14.26 6.24 -0.71
CA PHE A 189 -15.67 5.87 -0.46
C PHE A 189 -16.16 6.33 0.92
N HIS A 190 -15.30 6.27 1.93
CA HIS A 190 -15.63 6.68 3.29
C HIS A 190 -15.50 8.20 3.53
N GLY A 191 -15.28 8.99 2.46
CA GLY A 191 -15.24 10.44 2.50
C GLY A 191 -13.92 11.05 2.94
N PHE A 192 -12.86 10.24 3.04
CA PHE A 192 -11.51 10.74 3.26
C PHE A 192 -10.82 11.11 1.94
N LYS A 193 -9.82 11.97 2.04
CA LYS A 193 -8.91 12.34 0.97
C LYS A 193 -7.57 11.63 1.10
N ILE A 194 -6.83 11.61 -0.01
CA ILE A 194 -5.45 11.09 -0.10
C ILE A 194 -4.58 12.25 -0.53
N GLY A 195 -3.57 12.59 0.28
CA GLY A 195 -2.66 13.71 0.03
C GLY A 195 -1.22 13.24 -0.20
N ILE A 196 -0.48 14.05 -0.93
CA ILE A 196 0.97 13.99 -1.03
C ILE A 196 1.51 15.29 -0.43
N GLU A 197 2.37 15.19 0.58
CA GLU A 197 3.04 16.32 1.23
C GLU A 197 4.30 16.67 0.42
N PRO A 198 4.33 17.83 -0.27
CA PRO A 198 5.40 18.14 -1.23
C PRO A 198 6.74 18.49 -0.59
N THR A 199 6.78 18.78 0.72
CA THR A 199 8.01 19.14 1.44
C THR A 199 8.56 18.00 2.30
N SER A 200 7.87 16.85 2.33
CA SER A 200 8.29 15.64 3.02
C SER A 200 8.80 14.61 2.02
N PHE A 201 9.90 13.93 2.31
CA PHE A 201 10.55 13.03 1.37
C PHE A 201 10.90 11.68 2.00
N ILE A 202 10.92 10.65 1.17
CA ILE A 202 11.56 9.36 1.42
C ILE A 202 12.43 8.98 0.23
N VAL A 203 13.34 8.04 0.43
CA VAL A 203 14.06 7.37 -0.67
C VAL A 203 13.58 5.94 -0.78
N HIS A 204 13.34 5.48 -2.01
CA HIS A 204 12.85 4.14 -2.30
C HIS A 204 13.82 3.41 -3.22
N ASP A 205 14.58 2.43 -2.66
CA ASP A 205 15.56 1.59 -3.40
C ASP A 205 14.85 0.41 -4.08
N ARG A 206 14.02 0.74 -5.07
CA ARG A 206 13.23 -0.25 -5.79
C ARG A 206 13.83 -0.62 -7.13
N LEU A 207 14.06 -1.92 -7.35
CA LEU A 207 14.37 -2.44 -8.67
C LEU A 207 13.08 -2.79 -9.42
N ILE A 208 12.88 -2.14 -10.56
CA ILE A 208 11.75 -2.43 -11.45
C ILE A 208 12.18 -3.54 -12.40
N THR A 209 11.82 -4.78 -12.08
CA THR A 209 12.05 -5.93 -12.96
C THR A 209 10.74 -6.42 -13.56
N ARG A 210 10.76 -6.70 -14.89
CA ARG A 210 9.61 -7.29 -15.57
C ARG A 210 9.68 -8.81 -15.46
N ASN A 211 8.56 -9.42 -15.07
CA ASN A 211 8.41 -10.86 -14.99
C ASN A 211 6.99 -11.25 -15.39
N PHE A 212 6.87 -12.25 -16.30
CA PHE A 212 5.56 -12.67 -16.83
C PHE A 212 4.55 -13.06 -15.76
N ASN A 213 4.96 -13.86 -14.77
CA ASN A 213 4.06 -14.28 -13.70
C ASN A 213 3.63 -13.12 -12.81
N LYS A 214 4.54 -12.18 -12.52
CA LYS A 214 4.25 -10.94 -11.81
C LYS A 214 3.24 -10.08 -12.59
N ASP A 215 3.46 -9.89 -13.89
CA ASP A 215 2.58 -9.07 -14.74
C ASP A 215 1.17 -9.69 -14.84
N VAL A 216 1.07 -11.04 -14.94
CA VAL A 216 -0.20 -11.78 -14.90
C VAL A 216 -0.89 -11.57 -13.54
N LEU A 217 -0.17 -11.68 -12.41
CA LEU A 217 -0.73 -11.53 -11.08
C LEU A 217 -1.26 -10.09 -10.86
N GLN A 218 -0.46 -9.09 -11.18
CA GLN A 218 -0.86 -7.69 -11.09
C GLN A 218 -2.08 -7.39 -11.96
N SER A 219 -2.15 -7.98 -13.17
CA SER A 219 -3.29 -7.83 -14.06
C SER A 219 -4.55 -8.50 -13.53
N LYS A 220 -4.44 -9.67 -12.92
CA LYS A 220 -5.57 -10.31 -12.20
C LYS A 220 -6.06 -9.42 -11.07
N TYR A 221 -5.17 -8.86 -10.27
CA TYR A 221 -5.54 -7.99 -9.18
C TYR A 221 -6.09 -6.63 -9.62
N LYS A 222 -5.68 -6.14 -10.81
CA LYS A 222 -6.34 -4.99 -11.43
C LYS A 222 -7.81 -5.30 -11.76
N ILE A 223 -8.11 -6.52 -12.25
CA ILE A 223 -9.48 -6.99 -12.48
C ILE A 223 -10.24 -7.14 -11.14
N LEU A 224 -9.61 -7.75 -10.14
CA LEU A 224 -10.21 -7.91 -8.80
C LEU A 224 -10.53 -6.57 -8.16
N ASN A 225 -9.62 -5.58 -8.26
CA ASN A 225 -9.87 -4.23 -7.76
C ASN A 225 -11.11 -3.59 -8.39
N VAL A 226 -11.31 -3.79 -9.70
CA VAL A 226 -12.54 -3.33 -10.37
C VAL A 226 -13.78 -4.00 -9.77
N PHE A 227 -13.76 -5.30 -9.52
CA PHE A 227 -14.89 -5.99 -8.90
C PHE A 227 -15.15 -5.55 -7.46
N LEU A 228 -14.10 -5.26 -6.69
CA LEU A 228 -14.20 -4.87 -5.28
C LEU A 228 -14.43 -3.38 -5.06
N ASN A 229 -14.27 -2.54 -6.09
CA ASN A 229 -14.41 -1.09 -5.94
C ASN A 229 -15.85 -0.72 -5.55
N VAL A 230 -15.98 -0.12 -4.38
CA VAL A 230 -17.27 0.26 -3.76
C VAL A 230 -17.82 1.61 -4.25
N ASN A 231 -17.02 2.39 -4.98
CA ASN A 231 -17.42 3.71 -5.50
C ASN A 231 -18.40 3.63 -6.68
N TYR A 232 -18.69 2.44 -7.18
CA TYR A 232 -19.71 2.21 -8.22
C TYR A 232 -20.42 0.87 -8.04
N THR A 233 -21.52 0.66 -8.77
CA THR A 233 -22.32 -0.57 -8.64
C THR A 233 -21.57 -1.79 -9.15
N PHE A 234 -21.91 -2.98 -8.64
CA PHE A 234 -21.33 -4.23 -9.12
C PHE A 234 -21.63 -4.44 -10.62
N ALA A 235 -22.82 -4.12 -11.09
CA ALA A 235 -23.17 -4.21 -12.50
C ALA A 235 -22.22 -3.39 -13.40
N LYS A 236 -21.83 -2.17 -12.96
CA LYS A 236 -20.84 -1.34 -13.68
C LYS A 236 -19.45 -1.97 -13.66
N SER A 237 -19.11 -2.79 -12.63
CA SER A 237 -17.81 -3.44 -12.57
C SER A 237 -17.60 -4.50 -13.66
N LEU A 238 -18.67 -5.15 -14.12
CA LEU A 238 -18.60 -6.23 -15.13
C LEU A 238 -17.97 -5.77 -16.45
N PRO A 239 -18.51 -4.76 -17.17
CA PRO A 239 -17.92 -4.32 -18.42
C PRO A 239 -16.54 -3.68 -18.23
N VAL A 240 -16.29 -2.99 -17.10
CA VAL A 240 -14.98 -2.38 -16.82
C VAL A 240 -13.91 -3.44 -16.58
N ALA A 241 -14.21 -4.50 -15.84
CA ALA A 241 -13.32 -5.64 -15.63
C ALA A 241 -13.07 -6.40 -16.95
N LEU A 242 -14.11 -6.61 -17.76
CA LEU A 242 -13.99 -7.25 -19.08
C LEU A 242 -13.08 -6.44 -20.02
N LYS A 243 -13.19 -5.11 -20.01
CA LYS A 243 -12.28 -4.23 -20.78
C LYS A 243 -10.82 -4.46 -20.41
N ASN A 244 -10.51 -4.72 -19.13
CA ASN A 244 -9.16 -5.05 -18.69
C ASN A 244 -8.70 -6.42 -19.20
N VAL A 245 -9.59 -7.42 -19.34
CA VAL A 245 -9.27 -8.75 -19.89
C VAL A 245 -8.71 -8.64 -21.29
N PHE A 246 -9.23 -7.74 -22.13
CA PHE A 246 -8.75 -7.51 -23.49
C PHE A 246 -7.61 -6.47 -23.55
N GLY A 247 -7.72 -5.41 -22.80
CA GLY A 247 -6.79 -4.27 -22.86
C GLY A 247 -5.39 -4.58 -22.32
N LEU A 248 -5.30 -5.37 -21.25
CA LEU A 248 -4.01 -5.70 -20.64
C LEU A 248 -3.15 -6.61 -21.55
N PRO A 249 -3.64 -7.72 -22.11
CA PRO A 249 -2.85 -8.51 -23.06
C PRO A 249 -2.43 -7.69 -24.29
N LYS A 250 -3.30 -6.82 -24.81
CA LYS A 250 -2.97 -5.90 -25.90
C LYS A 250 -1.79 -4.97 -25.55
N PHE A 251 -1.76 -4.43 -24.32
CA PHE A 251 -0.64 -3.64 -23.83
C PHE A 251 0.65 -4.46 -23.72
N PHE A 252 0.56 -5.68 -23.19
CA PHE A 252 1.72 -6.55 -22.96
C PHE A 252 2.27 -7.26 -24.21
N ARG A 253 1.56 -7.25 -25.35
CA ARG A 253 2.03 -7.90 -26.57
C ARG A 253 3.36 -7.33 -27.11
N ASN A 254 3.71 -6.10 -26.74
CA ASN A 254 4.99 -5.50 -27.09
C ASN A 254 6.15 -6.01 -26.21
N HIS A 255 5.84 -6.77 -25.16
CA HIS A 255 6.80 -7.29 -24.19
C HIS A 255 6.89 -8.81 -24.19
N TYR A 256 5.89 -9.50 -24.77
CA TYR A 256 5.80 -10.96 -24.78
C TYR A 256 5.48 -11.49 -26.17
N SER A 257 5.98 -12.70 -26.49
CA SER A 257 5.64 -13.40 -27.73
C SER A 257 4.15 -13.67 -27.85
N SER A 258 3.65 -13.89 -29.08
CA SER A 258 2.24 -14.16 -29.34
C SER A 258 1.67 -15.33 -28.52
N PRO A 259 2.36 -16.50 -28.35
CA PRO A 259 1.85 -17.57 -27.50
C PRO A 259 1.74 -17.16 -26.02
N LYS A 260 2.74 -16.42 -25.49
CA LYS A 260 2.67 -15.90 -24.12
C LYS A 260 1.54 -14.89 -23.94
N THR A 261 1.31 -14.02 -24.95
CA THR A 261 0.21 -13.04 -24.93
C THR A 261 -1.15 -13.75 -24.96
N ALA A 262 -1.32 -14.79 -25.75
CA ALA A 262 -2.53 -15.63 -25.75
C ALA A 262 -2.75 -16.30 -24.37
N THR A 263 -1.70 -16.90 -23.80
CA THR A 263 -1.73 -17.48 -22.46
C THR A 263 -2.13 -16.43 -21.41
N PHE A 264 -1.60 -15.22 -21.53
CA PHE A 264 -1.95 -14.08 -20.66
C PHE A 264 -3.44 -13.78 -20.73
N PHE A 265 -4.00 -13.65 -21.95
CA PHE A 265 -5.42 -13.41 -22.18
C PHE A 265 -6.30 -14.49 -21.53
N PHE A 266 -6.02 -15.79 -21.80
CA PHE A 266 -6.83 -16.88 -21.24
C PHE A 266 -6.75 -16.96 -19.72
N LYS A 267 -5.59 -16.65 -19.11
CA LYS A 267 -5.46 -16.57 -17.65
C LYS A 267 -6.32 -15.44 -17.08
N LEU A 268 -6.42 -14.28 -17.73
CA LEU A 268 -7.27 -13.17 -17.28
C LEU A 268 -8.75 -13.46 -17.52
N LEU A 269 -9.11 -14.05 -18.66
CA LEU A 269 -10.49 -14.43 -18.95
C LEU A 269 -11.01 -15.46 -17.94
N TYR A 270 -10.22 -16.49 -17.66
CA TYR A 270 -10.54 -17.49 -16.64
C TYR A 270 -10.75 -16.83 -15.26
N PHE A 271 -9.84 -15.94 -14.85
CA PHE A 271 -9.94 -15.21 -13.59
C PHE A 271 -11.18 -14.32 -13.53
N TYR A 272 -11.51 -13.64 -14.62
CA TYR A 272 -12.73 -12.83 -14.74
C TYR A 272 -13.98 -13.69 -14.54
N LEU A 273 -14.09 -14.82 -15.25
CA LEU A 273 -15.23 -15.74 -15.15
C LEU A 273 -15.34 -16.36 -13.75
N GLN A 274 -14.23 -16.74 -13.13
CA GLN A 274 -14.23 -17.19 -11.73
C GLN A 274 -14.85 -16.15 -10.78
N ASN A 275 -14.50 -14.86 -10.91
CA ASN A 275 -15.06 -13.82 -10.06
C ASN A 275 -16.56 -13.58 -10.32
N ILE A 276 -17.04 -13.82 -11.55
CA ILE A 276 -18.48 -13.82 -11.83
C ILE A 276 -19.18 -15.01 -11.15
N ILE A 277 -18.63 -16.21 -11.27
CA ILE A 277 -19.18 -17.39 -10.59
C ILE A 277 -19.24 -17.18 -9.07
N TYR A 278 -18.20 -16.59 -8.49
CA TYR A 278 -18.14 -16.30 -7.05
C TYR A 278 -18.71 -14.91 -6.69
N PHE A 279 -19.61 -14.34 -7.49
CA PHE A 279 -20.15 -12.99 -7.30
C PHE A 279 -20.72 -12.75 -5.88
N ARG A 280 -21.34 -13.76 -5.26
CA ARG A 280 -21.86 -13.66 -3.87
C ARG A 280 -20.75 -13.32 -2.88
N LYS A 281 -19.55 -13.91 -3.04
CA LYS A 281 -18.38 -13.60 -2.22
C LYS A 281 -17.92 -12.16 -2.47
N ILE A 282 -17.88 -11.74 -3.72
CA ILE A 282 -17.52 -10.36 -4.09
C ILE A 282 -18.50 -9.36 -3.47
N ILE A 283 -19.80 -9.61 -3.56
CA ILE A 283 -20.83 -8.75 -2.96
C ILE A 283 -20.68 -8.70 -1.43
N ALA A 284 -20.44 -9.83 -0.77
CA ALA A 284 -20.22 -9.87 0.68
C ALA A 284 -19.00 -9.01 1.10
N ILE A 285 -17.90 -9.09 0.35
CA ILE A 285 -16.70 -8.26 0.60
C ILE A 285 -17.01 -6.78 0.38
N ARG A 286 -17.71 -6.44 -0.71
CA ARG A 286 -18.13 -5.05 -0.97
C ARG A 286 -19.00 -4.49 0.17
N ASN A 287 -19.95 -5.28 0.67
CA ASN A 287 -20.81 -4.87 1.78
C ASN A 287 -20.00 -4.66 3.07
N ARG A 288 -19.06 -5.57 3.38
CA ARG A 288 -18.11 -5.41 4.49
C ARG A 288 -17.30 -4.12 4.34
N SER A 289 -16.76 -3.88 3.14
CA SER A 289 -15.96 -2.70 2.82
C SER A 289 -16.72 -1.40 3.00
N LYS A 290 -18.01 -1.37 2.66
CA LYS A 290 -18.91 -0.22 2.89
C LYS A 290 -19.17 0.05 4.38
N ASN A 291 -19.12 -0.98 5.21
CA ASN A 291 -19.36 -0.89 6.65
C ASN A 291 -18.06 -0.69 7.46
N GLY A 292 -16.90 -0.62 6.83
CA GLY A 292 -15.62 -0.45 7.53
C GLY A 292 -15.12 -1.68 8.29
N LEU A 293 -15.63 -2.88 8.00
CA LEU A 293 -15.33 -4.11 8.76
C LEU A 293 -14.24 -4.99 8.14
N ASN A 294 -13.50 -4.50 7.15
CA ASN A 294 -12.44 -5.29 6.49
C ASN A 294 -11.26 -5.54 7.41
N GLY A 295 -11.09 -6.80 7.81
CA GLY A 295 -9.92 -7.27 8.54
C GLY A 295 -9.86 -6.92 10.04
N LEU A 296 -10.93 -6.37 10.61
CA LEU A 296 -11.07 -6.19 12.05
C LEU A 296 -11.48 -7.48 12.74
#